data_a9f7c813798b5e213dadc897431df6a6
#
_entry.id   a9f7c813798b5e213dadc897431df6a6
#
_cell.length_a   1.000
_cell.length_b   1.000
_cell.length_c   1.000
_cell.angle_alpha   90.00
_cell.angle_beta   90.00
_cell.angle_gamma   90.00
#
_symmetry.space_group_name_H-M   'P 1'
#
loop_
_entity.id
_entity.type
_entity.pdbx_description
1 polymer ?
#
loop_
_entity_poly.entity_id
_entity_poly.type
_entity_poly.pdbx_seq_one_letter_code
_entity_poly.pdbx_strand_id
1 'polypeptide(L)'
;QALHWKTKEGLVCMCACRGTAGFAHVSCLAEQAKILVAEAEENNLDNKALNEKWDRWHTCSLCKQKYHGVVSCALGWACWKTYLARPETDQFVDPAMGQLGTGLSDASQHEDALSVREAKLSMMLRLGASANNILDKQNNIACTYYKLKRFEQALRMRQDVYSGRLKLSGEEHYD
;
A
#
# COMPACT_ATOMS: atom_id res chain seq x y z
N GLN A 1 -5.13 28.68 11.21
CA GLN A 1 -5.14 27.43 10.46
C GLN A 1 -6.58 26.96 10.33
N ALA A 2 -7.02 26.61 9.10
CA ALA A 2 -8.34 26.04 8.90
C ALA A 2 -8.38 24.61 9.49
N LEU A 3 -9.31 24.39 10.43
CA LEU A 3 -9.54 23.08 11.01
C LEU A 3 -10.71 22.40 10.32
N HIS A 4 -10.62 21.10 10.11
CA HIS A 4 -11.73 20.33 9.59
C HIS A 4 -12.93 20.40 10.58
N TRP A 5 -14.11 20.76 10.08
CA TRP A 5 -15.26 21.07 10.92
C TRP A 5 -15.71 19.92 11.84
N LYS A 6 -15.53 18.68 11.38
CA LYS A 6 -15.94 17.45 12.09
C LYS A 6 -14.81 16.83 12.90
N THR A 7 -13.62 16.61 12.30
CA THR A 7 -12.49 15.90 12.93
C THR A 7 -11.55 16.82 13.71
N LYS A 8 -11.65 18.14 13.50
CA LYS A 8 -10.77 19.17 14.09
C LYS A 8 -9.29 19.02 13.70
N GLU A 9 -8.98 18.21 12.69
CA GLU A 9 -7.62 18.07 12.15
C GLU A 9 -7.21 19.31 11.35
N GLY A 10 -5.90 19.59 11.34
CA GLY A 10 -5.31 20.66 10.55
C GLY A 10 -5.08 20.25 9.09
N LEU A 11 -4.82 21.25 8.27
CA LEU A 11 -4.40 21.04 6.89
C LEU A 11 -2.98 20.47 6.82
N VAL A 12 -2.75 19.54 5.92
CA VAL A 12 -1.44 18.94 5.63
C VAL A 12 -1.07 19.15 4.16
N CYS A 13 0.23 19.22 3.89
CA CYS A 13 0.79 19.21 2.53
C CYS A 13 1.98 18.24 2.52
N MET A 14 1.82 17.09 1.88
CA MET A 14 2.85 16.04 1.79
C MET A 14 2.98 15.53 0.35
N CYS A 15 2.98 16.47 -0.59
CA CYS A 15 3.25 16.23 -2.01
C CYS A 15 4.02 17.43 -2.57
N ALA A 16 4.36 17.43 -3.88
CA ALA A 16 5.12 18.49 -4.51
C ALA A 16 4.29 19.72 -4.94
N CYS A 17 3.02 19.80 -4.57
CA CYS A 17 2.19 20.97 -4.85
C CYS A 17 2.73 22.22 -4.14
N ARG A 18 2.66 23.36 -4.84
CA ARG A 18 3.06 24.66 -4.31
C ARG A 18 1.86 25.56 -4.04
N GLY A 19 2.05 26.55 -3.14
CA GLY A 19 1.00 27.48 -2.76
C GLY A 19 -0.10 26.79 -1.94
N THR A 20 -1.33 27.29 -2.03
CA THR A 20 -2.48 26.80 -1.26
C THR A 20 -3.11 25.52 -1.83
N ALA A 21 -2.82 25.18 -3.09
CA ALA A 21 -3.45 24.06 -3.79
C ALA A 21 -3.08 22.68 -3.25
N GLY A 22 -1.93 22.55 -2.56
CA GLY A 22 -1.45 21.28 -2.01
C GLY A 22 -1.93 20.95 -0.60
N PHE A 23 -2.70 21.83 0.04
CA PHE A 23 -3.18 21.64 1.40
C PHE A 23 -4.55 20.99 1.43
N ALA A 24 -4.67 19.92 2.21
CA ALA A 24 -5.95 19.22 2.43
C ALA A 24 -5.97 18.61 3.84
N HIS A 25 -7.18 18.27 4.32
CA HIS A 25 -7.31 17.42 5.50
C HIS A 25 -7.14 15.96 5.09
N VAL A 26 -6.49 15.15 5.92
CA VAL A 26 -6.30 13.72 5.65
C VAL A 26 -7.65 13.02 5.54
N SER A 27 -8.61 13.37 6.39
CA SER A 27 -9.97 12.83 6.33
C SER A 27 -10.68 13.14 5.01
N CYS A 28 -10.48 14.34 4.43
CA CYS A 28 -11.03 14.68 3.12
C CYS A 28 -10.39 13.86 1.99
N LEU A 29 -9.07 13.64 2.04
CA LEU A 29 -8.37 12.80 1.07
C LEU A 29 -8.83 11.34 1.14
N ALA A 30 -8.98 10.81 2.36
CA ALA A 30 -9.47 9.45 2.58
C ALA A 30 -10.91 9.27 2.10
N GLU A 31 -11.80 10.22 2.42
CA GLU A 31 -13.20 10.15 1.97
C GLU A 31 -13.31 10.28 0.45
N GLN A 32 -12.53 11.16 -0.18
CA GLN A 32 -12.48 11.26 -1.63
C GLN A 32 -12.04 9.93 -2.28
N ALA A 33 -10.97 9.30 -1.77
CA ALA A 33 -10.49 8.03 -2.29
C ALA A 33 -11.55 6.93 -2.16
N LYS A 34 -12.20 6.84 -0.99
CA LYS A 34 -13.27 5.89 -0.72
C LYS A 34 -14.45 6.05 -1.67
N ILE A 35 -14.95 7.27 -1.84
CA ILE A 35 -16.08 7.55 -2.75
C ILE A 35 -15.72 7.16 -4.18
N LEU A 36 -14.56 7.59 -4.69
CA LEU A 36 -14.14 7.32 -6.06
C LEU A 36 -13.97 5.83 -6.36
N VAL A 37 -13.48 5.04 -5.41
CA VAL A 37 -13.36 3.59 -5.59
C VAL A 37 -14.74 2.93 -5.51
N ALA A 38 -15.62 3.35 -4.59
CA ALA A 38 -16.98 2.83 -4.50
C ALA A 38 -17.78 3.11 -5.78
N GLU A 39 -17.71 4.34 -6.32
CA GLU A 39 -18.33 4.69 -7.60
C GLU A 39 -17.80 3.83 -8.77
N ALA A 40 -16.49 3.51 -8.76
CA ALA A 40 -15.90 2.66 -9.78
C ALA A 40 -16.40 1.21 -9.68
N GLU A 41 -16.59 0.69 -8.47
CA GLU A 41 -17.21 -0.63 -8.23
C GLU A 41 -18.67 -0.66 -8.69
N GLU A 42 -19.47 0.31 -8.25
CA GLU A 42 -20.90 0.40 -8.57
C GLU A 42 -21.14 0.50 -10.09
N ASN A 43 -20.28 1.22 -10.80
CA ASN A 43 -20.38 1.38 -12.24
C ASN A 43 -19.65 0.29 -13.04
N ASN A 44 -19.10 -0.75 -12.38
CA ASN A 44 -18.37 -1.85 -13.00
C ASN A 44 -17.29 -1.37 -14.00
N LEU A 45 -16.49 -0.37 -13.58
CA LEU A 45 -15.42 0.15 -14.42
C LEU A 45 -14.35 -0.91 -14.67
N ASP A 46 -13.68 -0.80 -15.80
CA ASP A 46 -12.55 -1.69 -16.11
C ASP A 46 -11.38 -1.54 -15.12
N ASN A 47 -10.48 -2.51 -15.12
CA ASN A 47 -9.34 -2.54 -14.19
C ASN A 47 -8.44 -1.30 -14.29
N LYS A 48 -8.33 -0.69 -15.47
CA LYS A 48 -7.52 0.51 -15.67
C LYS A 48 -8.16 1.70 -14.98
N ALA A 49 -9.44 1.94 -15.22
CA ALA A 49 -10.18 3.03 -14.60
C ALA A 49 -10.30 2.84 -13.08
N LEU A 50 -10.50 1.60 -12.61
CA LEU A 50 -10.51 1.28 -11.18
C LEU A 50 -9.15 1.60 -10.53
N ASN A 51 -8.04 1.22 -11.15
CA ASN A 51 -6.70 1.53 -10.65
C ASN A 51 -6.43 3.05 -10.59
N GLU A 52 -6.90 3.82 -11.57
CA GLU A 52 -6.80 5.28 -11.56
C GLU A 52 -7.58 5.91 -10.37
N LYS A 53 -8.70 5.31 -9.97
CA LYS A 53 -9.43 5.73 -8.76
C LYS A 53 -8.73 5.27 -7.48
N TRP A 54 -8.21 4.02 -7.48
CA TRP A 54 -7.43 3.48 -6.37
C TRP A 54 -6.21 4.32 -6.04
N ASP A 55 -5.56 4.90 -7.03
CA ASP A 55 -4.39 5.76 -6.86
C ASP A 55 -4.62 6.93 -5.90
N ARG A 56 -5.88 7.32 -5.64
CA ARG A 56 -6.23 8.39 -4.68
C ARG A 56 -5.85 8.05 -3.24
N TRP A 57 -5.71 6.77 -2.91
CA TRP A 57 -5.23 6.36 -1.60
C TRP A 57 -3.77 6.73 -1.32
N HIS A 58 -2.98 6.99 -2.36
CA HIS A 58 -1.53 7.21 -2.19
C HIS A 58 -0.94 8.30 -3.09
N THR A 59 -1.71 8.87 -4.01
CA THR A 59 -1.22 9.82 -5.02
C THR A 59 -2.05 11.09 -5.03
N CYS A 60 -1.38 12.23 -5.02
CA CYS A 60 -2.02 13.54 -5.13
C CYS A 60 -2.74 13.71 -6.47
N SER A 61 -4.00 14.17 -6.42
CA SER A 61 -4.82 14.40 -7.63
C SER A 61 -4.25 15.48 -8.55
N LEU A 62 -3.52 16.44 -8.00
CA LEU A 62 -3.00 17.60 -8.73
C LEU A 62 -1.62 17.32 -9.33
N CYS A 63 -0.63 17.03 -8.51
CA CYS A 63 0.76 16.87 -8.98
C CYS A 63 1.13 15.42 -9.32
N LYS A 64 0.24 14.45 -9.11
CA LYS A 64 0.44 13.01 -9.40
C LYS A 64 1.59 12.36 -8.63
N GLN A 65 2.12 13.02 -7.62
CA GLN A 65 3.16 12.47 -6.76
C GLN A 65 2.56 11.74 -5.57
N LYS A 66 3.29 10.73 -5.08
CA LYS A 66 2.89 9.97 -3.90
C LYS A 66 2.94 10.83 -2.64
N TYR A 67 2.02 10.59 -1.74
CA TYR A 67 2.09 11.14 -0.39
C TYR A 67 3.21 10.47 0.41
N HIS A 68 3.78 11.18 1.38
CA HIS A 68 4.92 10.72 2.18
C HIS A 68 4.63 10.79 3.67
N GLY A 69 5.47 10.13 4.46
CA GLY A 69 5.52 10.24 5.92
C GLY A 69 4.18 9.99 6.58
N VAL A 70 3.81 10.87 7.51
CA VAL A 70 2.59 10.71 8.33
C VAL A 70 1.29 10.71 7.53
N VAL A 71 1.24 11.42 6.39
CA VAL A 71 0.04 11.43 5.54
C VAL A 71 -0.11 10.10 4.82
N SER A 72 0.98 9.53 4.28
CA SER A 72 0.99 8.19 3.68
C SER A 72 0.51 7.14 4.69
N CYS A 73 0.99 7.22 5.94
CA CYS A 73 0.58 6.34 7.03
C CYS A 73 -0.92 6.49 7.37
N ALA A 74 -1.38 7.72 7.54
CA ALA A 74 -2.78 7.98 7.90
C ALA A 74 -3.76 7.54 6.80
N LEU A 75 -3.41 7.76 5.52
CA LEU A 75 -4.18 7.24 4.38
C LEU A 75 -4.12 5.71 4.30
N GLY A 76 -2.98 5.09 4.60
CA GLY A 76 -2.85 3.64 4.71
C GLY A 76 -3.79 3.04 5.74
N TRP A 77 -3.87 3.64 6.93
CA TRP A 77 -4.83 3.25 7.97
C TRP A 77 -6.28 3.47 7.56
N ALA A 78 -6.60 4.59 6.91
CA ALA A 78 -7.95 4.87 6.43
C ALA A 78 -8.37 3.87 5.35
N CYS A 79 -7.47 3.57 4.41
CA CYS A 79 -7.67 2.56 3.37
C CYS A 79 -7.94 1.18 4.01
N TRP A 80 -7.07 0.71 4.90
CA TRP A 80 -7.23 -0.57 5.57
C TRP A 80 -8.58 -0.66 6.31
N LYS A 81 -8.94 0.35 7.10
CA LYS A 81 -10.22 0.39 7.81
C LYS A 81 -11.45 0.33 6.90
N THR A 82 -11.33 0.86 5.69
CA THR A 82 -12.43 0.84 4.69
C THR A 82 -12.72 -0.59 4.21
N TYR A 83 -11.67 -1.42 4.04
CA TYR A 83 -11.79 -2.76 3.45
C TYR A 83 -11.63 -3.92 4.44
N LEU A 84 -11.27 -3.65 5.70
CA LEU A 84 -11.02 -4.65 6.76
C LEU A 84 -12.16 -5.65 6.95
N ALA A 85 -13.42 -5.23 6.81
CA ALA A 85 -14.58 -6.09 7.03
C ALA A 85 -14.93 -6.96 5.80
N ARG A 86 -14.24 -6.79 4.67
CA ARG A 86 -14.46 -7.59 3.46
C ARG A 86 -13.76 -8.96 3.59
N PRO A 87 -14.24 -9.99 2.87
CA PRO A 87 -13.57 -11.30 2.83
C PRO A 87 -12.12 -11.18 2.34
N GLU A 88 -11.22 -12.06 2.81
CA GLU A 88 -9.81 -12.07 2.37
C GLU A 88 -9.64 -12.23 0.84
N THR A 89 -10.63 -12.83 0.18
CA THR A 89 -10.68 -13.00 -1.29
C THR A 89 -11.13 -11.76 -2.05
N ASP A 90 -11.58 -10.71 -1.36
CA ASP A 90 -11.98 -9.46 -1.99
C ASP A 90 -10.78 -8.74 -2.62
N GLN A 91 -10.97 -8.24 -3.84
CA GLN A 91 -9.90 -7.62 -4.64
C GLN A 91 -9.21 -6.42 -3.98
N PHE A 92 -9.82 -5.78 -2.98
CA PHE A 92 -9.27 -4.60 -2.31
C PHE A 92 -8.54 -4.90 -1.01
N VAL A 93 -8.73 -6.07 -0.41
CA VAL A 93 -8.09 -6.42 0.88
C VAL A 93 -6.58 -6.51 0.74
N ASP A 94 -6.08 -7.23 -0.27
CA ASP A 94 -4.65 -7.33 -0.53
C ASP A 94 -3.99 -5.96 -0.84
N PRO A 95 -4.52 -5.12 -1.75
CA PRO A 95 -4.01 -3.77 -1.97
C PRO A 95 -4.06 -2.88 -0.73
N ALA A 96 -5.13 -2.96 0.09
CA ALA A 96 -5.26 -2.15 1.30
C ALA A 96 -4.21 -2.50 2.36
N MET A 97 -3.92 -3.79 2.58
CA MET A 97 -2.79 -4.22 3.42
C MET A 97 -1.46 -3.70 2.87
N GLY A 98 -1.28 -3.74 1.55
CA GLY A 98 -0.09 -3.19 0.88
C GLY A 98 0.08 -1.69 1.13
N GLN A 99 -1.01 -0.95 1.03
CA GLN A 99 -1.03 0.49 1.26
C GLN A 99 -0.70 0.83 2.73
N LEU A 100 -1.27 0.09 3.70
CA LEU A 100 -0.95 0.24 5.11
C LEU A 100 0.53 -0.05 5.38
N GLY A 101 1.06 -1.18 4.91
CA GLY A 101 2.47 -1.55 5.10
C GLY A 101 3.45 -0.54 4.49
N THR A 102 3.08 0.09 3.37
CA THR A 102 3.86 1.16 2.74
C THR A 102 3.81 2.43 3.58
N GLY A 103 2.62 2.87 3.98
CA GLY A 103 2.43 4.06 4.81
C GLY A 103 3.17 3.99 6.15
N LEU A 104 3.09 2.84 6.83
CA LEU A 104 3.85 2.58 8.07
C LEU A 104 5.37 2.69 7.84
N SER A 105 5.85 2.10 6.74
CA SER A 105 7.28 2.17 6.38
C SER A 105 7.74 3.60 6.07
N ASP A 106 6.89 4.42 5.41
CA ASP A 106 7.15 5.82 5.11
C ASP A 106 7.18 6.70 6.35
N ALA A 107 6.40 6.33 7.37
CA ALA A 107 6.40 6.96 8.69
C ALA A 107 7.50 6.41 9.63
N SER A 108 8.43 5.58 9.11
CA SER A 108 9.49 4.93 9.88
C SER A 108 9.01 3.96 10.97
N GLN A 109 7.75 3.53 10.93
CA GLN A 109 7.17 2.52 11.83
C GLN A 109 7.47 1.12 11.26
N HIS A 110 8.77 0.74 11.24
CA HIS A 110 9.22 -0.45 10.49
C HIS A 110 8.81 -1.77 11.11
N GLU A 111 8.65 -1.87 12.44
CA GLU A 111 8.15 -3.09 13.11
C GLU A 111 6.67 -3.34 12.76
N ASP A 112 5.84 -2.30 12.80
CA ASP A 112 4.43 -2.40 12.42
C ASP A 112 4.29 -2.71 10.92
N ALA A 113 5.12 -2.08 10.08
CA ALA A 113 5.17 -2.38 8.64
C ALA A 113 5.56 -3.84 8.38
N LEU A 114 6.50 -4.40 9.17
CA LEU A 114 6.90 -5.81 9.09
C LEU A 114 5.71 -6.70 9.42
N SER A 115 5.05 -6.48 10.56
CA SER A 115 3.89 -7.27 11.01
C SER A 115 2.78 -7.31 9.97
N VAL A 116 2.44 -6.15 9.36
CA VAL A 116 1.43 -6.07 8.30
C VAL A 116 1.87 -6.83 7.04
N ARG A 117 3.14 -6.72 6.65
CA ARG A 117 3.67 -7.41 5.46
C ARG A 117 3.73 -8.92 5.64
N GLU A 118 4.08 -9.41 6.82
CA GLU A 118 4.07 -10.84 7.16
C GLU A 118 2.65 -11.40 7.19
N ALA A 119 1.69 -10.67 7.78
CA ALA A 119 0.28 -11.04 7.76
C ALA A 119 -0.26 -11.11 6.31
N LYS A 120 0.09 -10.12 5.47
CA LYS A 120 -0.26 -10.12 4.05
C LYS A 120 0.33 -11.32 3.32
N LEU A 121 1.61 -11.63 3.51
CA LEU A 121 2.25 -12.79 2.91
C LEU A 121 1.55 -14.09 3.32
N SER A 122 1.22 -14.23 4.61
CA SER A 122 0.50 -15.40 5.15
C SER A 122 -0.88 -15.57 4.52
N MET A 123 -1.62 -14.47 4.34
CA MET A 123 -2.91 -14.46 3.63
C MET A 123 -2.74 -14.91 2.17
N MET A 124 -1.77 -14.37 1.46
CA MET A 124 -1.53 -14.71 0.06
C MET A 124 -1.14 -16.19 -0.12
N LEU A 125 -0.35 -16.75 0.80
CA LEU A 125 -0.01 -18.18 0.81
C LEU A 125 -1.27 -19.06 1.01
N ARG A 126 -2.15 -18.69 1.94
CA ARG A 126 -3.42 -19.42 2.15
C ARG A 126 -4.35 -19.38 0.93
N LEU A 127 -4.34 -18.25 0.22
CA LEU A 127 -5.17 -18.05 -0.98
C LEU A 127 -4.55 -18.62 -2.26
N GLY A 128 -3.37 -19.25 -2.19
CA GLY A 128 -2.72 -19.87 -3.35
C GLY A 128 -2.19 -18.85 -4.37
N ALA A 129 -1.69 -17.71 -3.92
CA ALA A 129 -1.10 -16.71 -4.80
C ALA A 129 0.08 -17.27 -5.60
N SER A 130 0.30 -16.73 -6.81
CA SER A 130 1.39 -17.17 -7.68
C SER A 130 2.76 -16.99 -7.03
N ALA A 131 3.72 -17.87 -7.41
CA ALA A 131 5.09 -17.83 -6.88
C ALA A 131 5.75 -16.46 -7.11
N ASN A 132 5.55 -15.83 -8.26
CA ASN A 132 6.05 -14.50 -8.56
C ASN A 132 5.53 -13.45 -7.55
N ASN A 133 4.23 -13.46 -7.28
CA ASN A 133 3.62 -12.55 -6.31
C ASN A 133 4.17 -12.76 -4.88
N ILE A 134 4.36 -14.02 -4.47
CA ILE A 134 4.94 -14.38 -3.17
C ILE A 134 6.37 -13.84 -3.07
N LEU A 135 7.21 -14.07 -4.07
CA LEU A 135 8.60 -13.60 -4.10
C LEU A 135 8.70 -12.07 -4.03
N ASP A 136 7.78 -11.34 -4.67
CA ASP A 136 7.72 -9.88 -4.57
C ASP A 136 7.41 -9.41 -3.14
N LYS A 137 6.49 -10.08 -2.45
CA LYS A 137 6.17 -9.72 -1.05
C LYS A 137 7.31 -10.10 -0.10
N GLN A 138 7.96 -11.23 -0.30
CA GLN A 138 9.16 -11.59 0.45
C GLN A 138 10.29 -10.57 0.27
N ASN A 139 10.50 -10.08 -0.96
CA ASN A 139 11.47 -9.01 -1.19
C ASN A 139 11.13 -7.71 -0.43
N ASN A 140 9.83 -7.34 -0.36
CA ASN A 140 9.39 -6.19 0.42
C ASN A 140 9.62 -6.38 1.94
N ILE A 141 9.46 -7.60 2.45
CA ILE A 141 9.78 -7.96 3.84
C ILE A 141 11.29 -7.85 4.06
N ALA A 142 12.12 -8.37 3.15
CA ALA A 142 13.57 -8.26 3.21
C ALA A 142 14.04 -6.79 3.26
N CYS A 143 13.40 -5.89 2.49
CA CYS A 143 13.66 -4.46 2.58
C CYS A 143 13.30 -3.88 3.96
N THR A 144 12.25 -4.42 4.62
CA THR A 144 11.88 -4.00 5.97
C THR A 144 12.88 -4.48 7.00
N TYR A 145 13.33 -5.73 6.94
CA TYR A 145 14.42 -6.23 7.77
C TYR A 145 15.68 -5.38 7.65
N TYR A 146 16.05 -4.97 6.43
CA TYR A 146 17.18 -4.08 6.21
C TYR A 146 17.02 -2.73 6.94
N LYS A 147 15.81 -2.12 6.84
CA LYS A 147 15.51 -0.86 7.56
C LYS A 147 15.54 -1.02 9.08
N LEU A 148 15.21 -2.20 9.59
CA LEU A 148 15.30 -2.59 11.00
C LEU A 148 16.72 -2.97 11.42
N LYS A 149 17.72 -2.88 10.53
CA LYS A 149 19.11 -3.32 10.74
C LYS A 149 19.25 -4.82 11.06
N ARG A 150 18.23 -5.63 10.70
CA ARG A 150 18.25 -7.10 10.81
C ARG A 150 18.86 -7.68 9.53
N PHE A 151 20.16 -7.41 9.32
CA PHE A 151 20.85 -7.64 8.05
C PHE A 151 20.92 -9.11 7.64
N GLU A 152 21.13 -10.02 8.59
CA GLU A 152 21.19 -11.46 8.31
C GLU A 152 19.83 -12.00 7.82
N GLN A 153 18.73 -11.55 8.46
CA GLN A 153 17.38 -11.94 8.02
C GLN A 153 17.05 -11.36 6.63
N ALA A 154 17.45 -10.12 6.39
CA ALA A 154 17.29 -9.49 5.08
C ALA A 154 18.07 -10.24 3.99
N LEU A 155 19.33 -10.62 4.29
CA LEU A 155 20.20 -11.35 3.36
C LEU A 155 19.64 -12.74 3.01
N ARG A 156 19.29 -13.52 4.04
CA ARG A 156 18.69 -14.87 3.84
C ARG A 156 17.45 -14.78 2.96
N MET A 157 16.53 -13.90 3.30
CA MET A 157 15.29 -13.75 2.51
C MET A 157 15.55 -13.30 1.08
N ARG A 158 16.53 -12.42 0.83
CA ARG A 158 16.92 -12.04 -0.53
C ARG A 158 17.55 -13.18 -1.32
N GLN A 159 18.33 -14.05 -0.67
CA GLN A 159 18.88 -15.27 -1.30
C GLN A 159 17.76 -16.23 -1.69
N ASP A 160 16.74 -16.41 -0.84
CA ASP A 160 15.58 -17.24 -1.13
C ASP A 160 14.79 -16.68 -2.32
N VAL A 161 14.54 -15.36 -2.33
CA VAL A 161 13.87 -14.67 -3.45
C VAL A 161 14.65 -14.82 -4.75
N TYR A 162 15.97 -14.63 -4.71
CA TYR A 162 16.83 -14.78 -5.89
C TYR A 162 16.78 -16.21 -6.43
N SER A 163 16.93 -17.21 -5.56
CA SER A 163 16.87 -18.63 -5.93
C SER A 163 15.51 -19.02 -6.49
N GLY A 164 14.42 -18.48 -5.91
CA GLY A 164 13.06 -18.69 -6.41
C GLY A 164 12.85 -18.10 -7.79
N ARG A 165 13.32 -16.88 -8.04
CA ARG A 165 13.22 -16.23 -9.36
C ARG A 165 14.04 -16.97 -10.42
N LEU A 166 15.24 -17.48 -10.08
CA LEU A 166 16.05 -18.28 -11.00
C LEU A 166 15.34 -19.56 -11.45
N LYS A 167 14.66 -20.24 -10.51
CA LYS A 167 13.87 -21.44 -10.85
C LYS A 167 12.74 -21.12 -11.81
N LEU A 168 11.97 -20.06 -11.54
CA LEU A 168 10.87 -19.65 -12.42
C LEU A 168 11.35 -19.25 -13.81
N SER A 169 12.46 -18.48 -13.90
CA SER A 169 13.03 -18.10 -15.21
C SER A 169 13.62 -19.29 -15.97
N GLY A 170 14.11 -20.32 -15.27
CA GLY A 170 14.60 -21.54 -15.90
C GLY A 170 13.48 -22.42 -16.43
N GLU A 171 12.33 -22.43 -15.78
CA GLU A 171 11.13 -23.15 -16.23
C GLU A 171 10.51 -22.50 -17.49
N GLU A 172 10.54 -21.16 -17.62
CA GLU A 172 10.04 -20.44 -18.80
C GLU A 172 10.89 -20.63 -20.08
N HIS A 173 12.11 -21.21 -19.97
CA HIS A 173 12.99 -21.46 -21.12
C HIS A 173 12.88 -22.90 -21.68
N TYR A 174 12.08 -23.77 -21.08
CA TYR A 174 11.94 -25.17 -21.47
C TYR A 174 10.57 -25.54 -22.05
N ASP A 175 9.63 -24.59 -22.14
CA ASP A 175 8.33 -24.71 -22.82
C ASP A 175 8.34 -23.97 -24.17
#